data_6527fde137341055152e2e04eb38c221
#
_entry.id   6527fde137341055152e2e04eb38c221
#
_cell.length_a   1.000
_cell.length_b   1.000
_cell.length_c   1.000
_cell.angle_alpha   90.00
_cell.angle_beta   90.00
_cell.angle_gamma   90.00
#
_symmetry.space_group_name_H-M   'P 1'
#
loop_
_entity.id
_entity.type
_entity.pdbx_description
1 polymer ?
#
loop_
_entity_poly.entity_id
_entity_poly.type
_entity_poly.pdbx_seq_one_letter_code
_entity_poly.pdbx_strand_id
1 'polypeptide(L)'
;MSRQPDLFRDGLAGGWKVLGAELGPVPEQLRCDVVIVGSGAGGGISAELLARAGFDVIVLEDGPLKTSRDFHQRESEAYPTLYQEATARKTTDKGIGILQGRCV
;
A
#
# COMPACT_ATOMS: atom_id res chain seq x y z
N MET A 1 5.22 -8.89 27.44
CA MET A 1 4.49 -8.01 26.51
C MET A 1 3.85 -8.85 25.42
N SER A 2 2.54 -8.80 25.27
CA SER A 2 1.86 -9.40 24.13
C SER A 2 2.23 -8.59 22.89
N ARG A 3 2.72 -9.28 21.86
CA ARG A 3 3.01 -8.69 20.56
C ARG A 3 1.70 -8.20 19.95
N GLN A 4 1.62 -6.94 19.57
CA GLN A 4 0.48 -6.46 18.82
C GLN A 4 0.34 -7.28 17.52
N PRO A 5 -0.87 -7.72 17.18
CA PRO A 5 -1.09 -8.45 15.95
C PRO A 5 -0.76 -7.53 14.76
N ASP A 6 -0.04 -8.06 13.82
CA ASP A 6 0.23 -7.42 12.53
C ASP A 6 -0.55 -8.20 11.48
N LEU A 7 -1.79 -7.78 11.26
CA LEU A 7 -2.73 -8.48 10.38
C LEU A 7 -2.18 -8.69 8.97
N PHE A 8 -1.36 -7.77 8.49
CA PHE A 8 -0.80 -7.86 7.16
C PHE A 8 0.28 -8.95 7.06
N ARG A 9 1.22 -8.94 8.00
CA ARG A 9 2.27 -9.97 8.05
C ARG A 9 1.70 -11.34 8.38
N ASP A 10 0.71 -11.37 9.24
CA ASP A 10 0.00 -12.61 9.57
C ASP A 10 -0.78 -13.12 8.35
N GLY A 11 -1.39 -12.24 7.58
CA GLY A 11 -2.04 -12.57 6.32
C GLY A 11 -1.07 -13.11 5.26
N LEU A 12 0.10 -12.48 5.11
CA LEU A 12 1.16 -12.98 4.22
C LEU A 12 1.64 -14.37 4.63
N ALA A 13 1.86 -14.58 5.93
CA ALA A 13 2.23 -15.89 6.46
C ALA A 13 1.11 -16.92 6.26
N GLY A 14 -0.15 -16.47 6.26
CA GLY A 14 -1.34 -17.28 5.99
C GLY A 14 -1.64 -17.53 4.50
N GLY A 15 -0.80 -17.01 3.59
CA GLY A 15 -0.91 -17.28 2.15
C GLY A 15 -1.55 -16.17 1.31
N TRP A 16 -1.67 -14.95 1.82
CA TRP A 16 -2.08 -13.81 0.99
C TRP A 16 -1.08 -13.60 -0.14
N LYS A 17 -1.58 -13.33 -1.33
CA LYS A 17 -0.76 -13.09 -2.52
C LYS A 17 -0.44 -11.62 -2.66
N VAL A 18 0.81 -11.27 -2.45
CA VAL A 18 1.36 -9.95 -2.72
C VAL A 18 2.58 -10.12 -3.61
N LEU A 19 2.63 -9.38 -4.70
CA LEU A 19 3.67 -9.48 -5.73
C LEU A 19 4.42 -8.15 -5.84
N GLY A 20 5.66 -8.23 -6.25
CA GLY A 20 6.51 -7.05 -6.46
C GLY A 20 7.35 -6.65 -5.25
N ALA A 21 8.13 -5.61 -5.40
CA ALA A 21 9.08 -5.13 -4.40
C ALA A 21 9.98 -6.25 -3.86
N GLU A 22 10.03 -6.42 -2.54
CA GLU A 22 10.83 -7.45 -1.86
C GLU A 22 10.16 -8.83 -1.83
N LEU A 23 8.92 -8.94 -2.32
CA LEU A 23 8.09 -10.15 -2.21
C LEU A 23 8.17 -11.06 -3.44
N GLY A 24 8.96 -10.70 -4.42
CA GLY A 24 9.23 -11.50 -5.60
C GLY A 24 8.84 -10.84 -6.92
N PRO A 25 9.13 -11.51 -8.04
CA PRO A 25 8.87 -10.95 -9.37
C PRO A 25 7.37 -10.87 -9.66
N VAL A 26 6.99 -9.83 -10.42
CA VAL A 26 5.63 -9.69 -10.94
C VAL A 26 5.61 -10.37 -12.32
N PRO A 27 4.64 -11.26 -12.61
CA PRO A 27 4.45 -11.81 -13.95
C PRO A 27 4.18 -10.71 -14.97
N GLU A 28 4.59 -10.91 -16.23
CA GLU A 28 4.31 -9.95 -17.31
C GLU A 28 2.81 -9.76 -17.55
N GLN A 29 2.03 -10.78 -17.31
CA GLN A 29 0.58 -10.77 -17.51
C GLN A 29 -0.12 -11.44 -16.31
N LEU A 30 -1.14 -10.77 -15.83
CA LEU A 30 -2.08 -11.29 -14.84
C LEU A 30 -3.49 -11.14 -15.39
N ARG A 31 -4.38 -12.06 -15.04
CA ARG A 31 -5.80 -12.02 -15.39
C ARG A 31 -6.64 -12.00 -14.13
N CYS A 32 -7.70 -11.21 -14.16
CA CYS A 32 -8.67 -11.11 -13.08
C CYS A 32 -10.00 -10.58 -13.64
N ASP A 33 -11.01 -10.56 -12.81
CA ASP A 33 -12.31 -9.95 -13.16
C ASP A 33 -12.25 -8.44 -13.05
N VAL A 34 -11.57 -7.92 -12.02
CA VAL A 34 -11.52 -6.48 -11.71
C VAL A 34 -10.10 -6.07 -11.32
N VAL A 35 -9.61 -5.00 -11.93
CA VAL A 35 -8.37 -4.33 -11.53
C VAL A 35 -8.73 -3.03 -10.81
N ILE A 36 -8.18 -2.83 -9.63
CA ILE A 36 -8.29 -1.59 -8.87
C ILE A 36 -6.93 -0.91 -8.83
N VAL A 37 -6.86 0.35 -9.17
CA VAL A 37 -5.64 1.16 -9.10
C VAL A 37 -5.69 2.01 -7.83
N GLY A 38 -4.78 1.72 -6.91
CA GLY A 38 -4.67 2.36 -5.61
C GLY A 38 -5.39 1.60 -4.49
N SER A 39 -4.71 1.41 -3.37
CA SER A 39 -5.23 0.73 -2.18
C SER A 39 -5.75 1.69 -1.11
N GLY A 40 -5.91 2.96 -1.42
CA GLY A 40 -6.45 3.97 -0.50
C GLY A 40 -7.88 3.68 -0.06
N ALA A 41 -8.51 4.65 0.59
CA ALA A 41 -9.85 4.48 1.19
C ALA A 41 -10.89 3.95 0.19
N GLY A 42 -10.93 4.50 -1.02
CA GLY A 42 -11.87 4.05 -2.05
C GLY A 42 -11.51 2.68 -2.61
N GLY A 43 -10.23 2.47 -2.94
CA GLY A 43 -9.75 1.21 -3.52
C GLY A 43 -9.85 0.04 -2.56
N GLY A 44 -9.47 0.24 -1.30
CA GLY A 44 -9.53 -0.80 -0.28
C GLY A 44 -10.95 -1.31 -0.02
N ILE A 45 -11.92 -0.41 0.15
CA ILE A 45 -13.33 -0.79 0.34
C ILE A 45 -13.90 -1.46 -0.90
N SER A 46 -13.60 -0.93 -2.09
CA SER A 46 -14.06 -1.53 -3.35
C SER A 46 -13.52 -2.94 -3.51
N ALA A 47 -12.23 -3.15 -3.21
CA ALA A 47 -11.60 -4.47 -3.26
C ALA A 47 -12.27 -5.46 -2.32
N GLU A 48 -12.53 -5.06 -1.07
CA GLU A 48 -13.19 -5.91 -0.10
C GLU A 48 -14.59 -6.34 -0.57
N LEU A 49 -15.41 -5.38 -0.99
CA LEU A 49 -16.79 -5.67 -1.40
C LEU A 49 -16.83 -6.55 -2.65
N LEU A 50 -15.99 -6.28 -3.65
CA LEU A 50 -15.94 -7.07 -4.87
C LEU A 50 -15.41 -8.48 -4.62
N ALA A 51 -14.36 -8.62 -3.82
CA ALA A 51 -13.84 -9.93 -3.45
C ALA A 51 -14.85 -10.76 -2.66
N ARG A 52 -15.58 -10.15 -1.73
CA ARG A 52 -16.67 -10.82 -1.01
C ARG A 52 -17.83 -11.22 -1.90
N ALA A 53 -18.07 -10.47 -2.98
CA ALA A 53 -19.08 -10.82 -3.99
C ALA A 53 -18.62 -11.95 -4.93
N GLY A 54 -17.39 -12.44 -4.80
CA GLY A 54 -16.87 -13.56 -5.56
C GLY A 54 -16.05 -13.20 -6.80
N PHE A 55 -15.78 -11.91 -7.02
CA PHE A 55 -14.90 -11.48 -8.11
C PHE A 55 -13.43 -11.76 -7.78
N ASP A 56 -12.67 -12.13 -8.79
CA ASP A 56 -11.20 -12.16 -8.72
C ASP A 56 -10.68 -10.73 -8.90
N VAL A 57 -10.09 -10.17 -7.85
CA VAL A 57 -9.69 -8.76 -7.78
C VAL A 57 -8.17 -8.65 -7.67
N ILE A 58 -7.58 -7.81 -8.51
CA ILE A 58 -6.18 -7.39 -8.38
C ILE A 58 -6.16 -5.91 -8.02
N VAL A 59 -5.40 -5.58 -6.98
CA VAL A 59 -5.12 -4.19 -6.58
C VAL A 59 -3.70 -3.84 -7.00
N LEU A 60 -3.55 -2.75 -7.75
CA LEU A 60 -2.26 -2.18 -8.11
C LEU A 60 -1.97 -0.99 -7.20
N GLU A 61 -0.84 -1.02 -6.52
CA GLU A 61 -0.41 0.04 -5.61
C GLU A 61 1.03 0.44 -5.90
N ASP A 62 1.32 1.72 -5.98
CA ASP A 62 2.67 2.24 -6.23
C ASP A 62 3.47 2.50 -4.96
N GLY A 63 2.80 2.60 -3.83
CA GLY A 63 3.42 2.81 -2.53
C GLY A 63 4.04 1.54 -1.96
N PRO A 64 5.02 1.69 -1.07
CA PRO A 64 5.64 0.55 -0.43
C PRO A 64 4.67 -0.13 0.55
N LEU A 65 4.78 -1.45 0.65
CA LEU A 65 4.10 -2.21 1.68
C LEU A 65 4.80 -1.98 3.02
N LYS A 66 4.15 -1.28 3.92
CA LYS A 66 4.65 -1.04 5.27
C LYS A 66 3.62 -1.46 6.32
N THR A 67 4.09 -2.07 7.38
CA THR A 67 3.27 -2.51 8.48
C THR A 67 3.72 -1.86 9.78
N SER A 68 2.98 -2.06 10.85
CA SER A 68 3.32 -1.49 12.17
C SER A 68 4.75 -1.80 12.63
N ARG A 69 5.36 -2.88 12.12
CA ARG A 69 6.74 -3.24 12.44
C ARG A 69 7.79 -2.43 11.69
N ASP A 70 7.39 -1.76 10.63
CA ASP A 70 8.29 -0.96 9.79
C ASP A 70 8.37 0.50 10.26
N PHE A 71 7.56 0.88 11.25
CA PHE A 71 7.50 2.23 11.79
C PHE A 71 8.37 2.36 13.04
N HIS A 72 9.41 3.18 12.94
CA HIS A 72 10.38 3.40 14.02
C HIS A 72 10.31 4.80 14.63
N GLN A 73 9.29 5.59 14.26
CA GLN A 73 9.09 6.97 14.71
C GLN A 73 10.27 7.90 14.37
N ARG A 74 10.91 7.66 13.23
CA ARG A 74 11.99 8.49 12.71
C ARG A 74 11.57 9.17 11.41
N GLU A 75 11.47 10.48 11.42
CA GLU A 75 11.05 11.26 10.25
C GLU A 75 12.00 11.09 9.06
N SER A 76 13.29 10.97 9.33
CA SER A 76 14.31 10.73 8.29
C SER A 76 14.12 9.42 7.52
N GLU A 77 13.47 8.44 8.12
CA GLU A 77 13.13 7.18 7.49
C GLU A 77 11.72 7.22 6.89
N ALA A 78 10.78 7.82 7.61
CA ALA A 78 9.36 7.84 7.24
C ALA A 78 9.07 8.74 6.04
N TYR A 79 9.59 9.95 6.00
CA TYR A 79 9.26 10.93 4.98
C TYR A 79 9.65 10.47 3.56
N PRO A 80 10.86 9.95 3.31
CA PRO A 80 11.22 9.46 1.99
C PRO A 80 10.41 8.24 1.53
N THR A 81 9.95 7.43 2.47
CA THR A 81 9.29 6.16 2.15
C THR A 81 7.78 6.24 2.10
N LEU A 82 7.15 7.08 2.92
CA LEU A 82 5.70 7.11 3.12
C LEU A 82 5.01 8.29 2.42
N TYR A 83 5.76 9.29 1.98
CA TYR A 83 5.20 10.48 1.36
C TYR A 83 5.72 10.68 -0.06
N GLN A 84 4.86 11.23 -0.91
CA GLN A 84 5.26 11.69 -2.23
C GLN A 84 6.32 12.78 -2.11
N GLU A 85 7.39 12.64 -2.89
CA GLU A 85 8.51 13.59 -2.92
C GLU A 85 9.10 13.90 -1.52
N ALA A 86 9.08 12.92 -0.63
CA ALA A 86 9.58 13.06 0.75
C ALA A 86 9.01 14.31 1.47
N THR A 87 7.73 14.61 1.27
CA THR A 87 7.02 15.80 1.77
C THR A 87 7.34 17.13 1.04
N ALA A 88 8.16 17.12 0.02
CA ALA A 88 8.55 18.33 -0.71
C ALA A 88 7.51 18.81 -1.74
N ARG A 89 6.41 18.07 -1.92
CA ARG A 89 5.37 18.43 -2.89
C ARG A 89 4.70 19.72 -2.51
N LYS A 90 4.54 20.62 -3.47
CA LYS A 90 3.94 21.94 -3.31
C LYS A 90 3.02 22.27 -4.48
N THR A 91 2.15 23.27 -4.28
CA THR A 91 1.42 23.91 -5.39
C THR A 91 2.39 24.52 -6.40
N THR A 92 1.90 24.75 -7.63
CA THR A 92 2.72 25.32 -8.72
C THR A 92 3.37 26.64 -8.35
N ASP A 93 2.67 27.48 -7.61
CA ASP A 93 3.17 28.76 -7.08
C ASP A 93 4.05 28.61 -5.84
N LYS A 94 4.23 27.36 -5.36
CA LYS A 94 4.99 27.01 -4.16
C LYS A 94 4.45 27.62 -2.85
N GLY A 95 3.26 28.16 -2.88
CA GLY A 95 2.64 28.80 -1.71
C GLY A 95 2.12 27.84 -0.66
N ILE A 96 1.72 26.63 -1.08
CA ILE A 96 1.12 25.64 -0.20
C ILE A 96 1.88 24.31 -0.29
N GLY A 97 2.29 23.78 0.87
CA GLY A 97 2.83 22.43 0.97
C GLY A 97 1.72 21.39 0.91
N ILE A 98 1.95 20.31 0.17
CA ILE A 98 1.00 19.20 0.00
C ILE A 98 1.62 17.97 0.61
N LEU A 99 1.06 17.50 1.72
CA LEU A 99 1.43 16.22 2.32
C LEU A 99 0.57 15.11 1.72
N GLN A 100 1.14 14.33 0.85
CA GLN A 100 0.47 13.21 0.21
C GLN A 100 1.14 11.90 0.60
N GLY A 101 0.39 11.03 1.26
CA GLY A 101 0.85 9.69 1.59
C GLY A 101 1.06 8.83 0.35
N ARG A 102 2.00 7.89 0.47
CA ARG A 102 2.34 6.91 -0.56
C ARG A 102 2.74 5.61 0.10
N CYS A 103 1.77 4.89 0.62
CA CYS A 103 2.00 3.58 1.24
C CYS A 103 0.70 2.76 1.27
N VAL A 104 0.85 1.46 1.40
CA VAL A 104 -0.24 0.54 1.67
C VAL A 104 -0.50 0.51 3.17
#